data_94d63031fc99b6fb1a14af56d16643e9
#
_entry.id   94d63031fc99b6fb1a14af56d16643e9
#
_cell.length_a   1.000
_cell.length_b   1.000
_cell.length_c   1.000
_cell.angle_alpha   90.00
_cell.angle_beta   90.00
_cell.angle_gamma   90.00
#
_symmetry.space_group_name_H-M   'P 1'
#
loop_
_entity.id
_entity.type
_entity.pdbx_description
1 polymer ?
#
loop_
_entity_poly.entity_id
_entity_poly.type
_entity_poly.pdbx_seq_one_letter_code
_entity_poly.pdbx_strand_id
1 'polypeptide(L)'
;MKNTQKITSAMKMVAAAKLRRAQEQAEASRPYAQRMGRMLGSLAAASRNNAGGPKLLSGTGKDDVHLIIVATADRGLCGGFNSSITRGAREMIKKLTSQGKTVKILCIGRKGRDLLRRDYGDLIFDTVEDIAKPQLSFDKVDAISTQILDLFEAGEFDVCTMFYAEFQSVITQVVTGQQLIPFASEGEETEAASDQVYDYEPEQEEILAQLLPRNFAVQIYKGLLENNASEQGARMSAMDSATRNAGDMIKRLSQVYNRTRQAAVTNELIEIISAKEAM
;
A
#
# COMPACT_ATOMS: atom_id res chain seq x y z
N MET A 1 2.37 -16.12 27.25
CA MET A 1 1.15 -16.28 26.46
C MET A 1 0.02 -15.36 26.88
N LYS A 2 -0.46 -15.33 28.15
CA LYS A 2 -1.54 -14.42 28.60
C LYS A 2 -1.25 -12.94 28.29
N ASN A 3 -0.02 -12.47 28.53
CA ASN A 3 0.37 -11.08 28.21
C ASN A 3 0.38 -10.83 26.69
N THR A 4 0.85 -11.77 25.90
CA THR A 4 0.82 -11.66 24.43
C THR A 4 -0.61 -11.53 23.91
N GLN A 5 -1.54 -12.32 24.43
CA GLN A 5 -2.96 -12.24 24.09
C GLN A 5 -3.56 -10.86 24.41
N LYS A 6 -3.23 -10.30 25.59
CA LYS A 6 -3.68 -8.95 25.98
C LYS A 6 -3.11 -7.88 25.04
N ILE A 7 -1.83 -7.97 24.70
CA ILE A 7 -1.14 -7.02 23.80
C ILE A 7 -1.77 -7.08 22.40
N THR A 8 -1.93 -8.27 21.82
CA THR A 8 -2.52 -8.41 20.49
C THR A 8 -3.97 -7.96 20.44
N SER A 9 -4.75 -8.19 21.49
CA SER A 9 -6.11 -7.67 21.63
C SER A 9 -6.13 -6.15 21.66
N ALA A 10 -5.24 -5.52 22.42
CA ALA A 10 -5.13 -4.05 22.46
C ALA A 10 -4.70 -3.50 21.09
N MET A 11 -3.73 -4.14 20.42
CA MET A 11 -3.29 -3.73 19.06
C MET A 11 -4.42 -3.86 18.04
N LYS A 12 -5.28 -4.88 18.12
CA LYS A 12 -6.47 -5.02 17.29
C LYS A 12 -7.39 -3.80 17.47
N MET A 13 -7.67 -3.38 18.70
CA MET A 13 -8.54 -2.22 18.97
C MET A 13 -7.95 -0.92 18.42
N VAL A 14 -6.64 -0.72 18.60
CA VAL A 14 -5.95 0.46 18.04
C VAL A 14 -5.99 0.46 16.51
N ALA A 15 -5.77 -0.70 15.89
CA ALA A 15 -5.84 -0.83 14.43
C ALA A 15 -7.26 -0.55 13.91
N ALA A 16 -8.31 -1.03 14.61
CA ALA A 16 -9.70 -0.74 14.24
C ALA A 16 -10.03 0.75 14.30
N ALA A 17 -9.59 1.45 15.36
CA ALA A 17 -9.78 2.89 15.47
C ALA A 17 -9.06 3.69 14.37
N LYS A 18 -7.84 3.27 14.00
CA LYS A 18 -7.08 3.87 12.90
C LYS A 18 -7.70 3.57 11.54
N LEU A 19 -8.20 2.34 11.34
CA LEU A 19 -8.89 1.94 10.13
C LEU A 19 -10.10 2.84 9.86
N ARG A 20 -10.94 3.05 10.87
CA ARG A 20 -12.11 3.91 10.71
C ARG A 20 -11.74 5.30 10.20
N ARG A 21 -10.72 5.93 10.78
CA ARG A 21 -10.23 7.25 10.34
C ARG A 21 -9.65 7.20 8.92
N ALA A 22 -8.90 6.15 8.59
CA ALA A 22 -8.32 5.99 7.27
C ALA A 22 -9.41 5.78 6.19
N GLN A 23 -10.48 5.03 6.50
CA GLN A 23 -11.63 4.87 5.62
C GLN A 23 -12.36 6.18 5.39
N GLU A 24 -12.67 6.93 6.45
CA GLU A 24 -13.32 8.24 6.35
C GLU A 24 -12.51 9.19 5.44
N GLN A 25 -11.18 9.17 5.53
CA GLN A 25 -10.31 9.97 4.68
C GLN A 25 -10.28 9.48 3.22
N ALA A 26 -10.18 8.17 3.00
CA ALA A 26 -10.17 7.59 1.66
C ALA A 26 -11.51 7.86 0.95
N GLU A 27 -12.64 7.64 1.62
CA GLU A 27 -13.98 7.90 1.09
C GLU A 27 -14.18 9.40 0.76
N ALA A 28 -13.71 10.30 1.63
CA ALA A 28 -13.80 11.74 1.40
C ALA A 28 -12.96 12.20 0.18
N SER A 29 -11.87 11.51 -0.14
CA SER A 29 -11.00 11.85 -1.27
C SER A 29 -11.51 11.36 -2.62
N ARG A 30 -12.30 10.27 -2.65
CA ARG A 30 -12.78 9.60 -3.88
C ARG A 30 -13.55 10.52 -4.83
N PRO A 31 -14.54 11.33 -4.37
CA PRO A 31 -15.30 12.19 -5.27
C PRO A 31 -14.44 13.20 -6.02
N TYR A 32 -13.44 13.77 -5.34
CA TYR A 32 -12.52 14.72 -5.95
C TYR A 32 -11.62 14.03 -7.00
N ALA A 33 -11.01 12.89 -6.64
CA ALA A 33 -10.15 12.14 -7.56
C ALA A 33 -10.91 11.66 -8.81
N GLN A 34 -12.16 11.21 -8.64
CA GLN A 34 -13.02 10.77 -9.74
C GLN A 34 -13.42 11.93 -10.67
N ARG A 35 -13.78 13.09 -10.11
CA ARG A 35 -14.12 14.28 -10.93
C ARG A 35 -12.90 14.79 -11.69
N MET A 36 -11.74 14.85 -11.04
CA MET A 36 -10.49 15.24 -11.65
C MET A 36 -10.12 14.27 -12.79
N GLY A 37 -10.21 12.96 -12.56
CA GLY A 37 -9.93 11.95 -13.58
C GLY A 37 -10.86 12.06 -14.80
N ARG A 38 -12.17 12.29 -14.60
CA ARG A 38 -13.13 12.51 -15.71
C ARG A 38 -12.82 13.76 -16.51
N MET A 39 -12.57 14.86 -15.82
CA MET A 39 -12.24 16.14 -16.46
C MET A 39 -10.94 16.03 -17.27
N LEU A 40 -9.92 15.40 -16.72
CA LEU A 40 -8.66 15.17 -17.44
C LEU A 40 -8.82 14.17 -18.59
N GLY A 41 -9.67 13.16 -18.45
CA GLY A 41 -9.98 12.21 -19.51
C GLY A 41 -10.61 12.90 -20.72
N SER A 42 -11.56 13.82 -20.51
CA SER A 42 -12.17 14.62 -21.60
C SER A 42 -11.18 15.58 -22.24
N LEU A 43 -10.37 16.27 -21.46
CA LEU A 43 -9.32 17.17 -21.94
C LEU A 43 -8.21 16.40 -22.72
N ALA A 44 -7.80 15.24 -22.21
CA ALA A 44 -6.82 14.38 -22.89
C ALA A 44 -7.34 13.84 -24.20
N ALA A 45 -8.62 13.46 -24.29
CA ALA A 45 -9.25 13.02 -25.53
C ALA A 45 -9.31 14.14 -26.58
N ALA A 46 -9.59 15.37 -26.18
CA ALA A 46 -9.58 16.53 -27.07
C ALA A 46 -8.16 16.90 -27.53
N SER A 47 -7.15 16.71 -26.68
CA SER A 47 -5.74 17.01 -27.00
C SER A 47 -5.01 15.91 -27.79
N ARG A 48 -5.54 14.69 -27.89
CA ARG A 48 -4.92 13.58 -28.66
C ARG A 48 -4.69 13.92 -30.14
N ASN A 49 -5.46 14.83 -30.68
CA ASN A 49 -5.36 15.28 -32.09
C ASN A 49 -4.30 16.37 -32.29
N ASN A 50 -3.75 16.95 -31.22
CA ASN A 50 -2.68 17.96 -31.31
C ASN A 50 -1.32 17.29 -31.10
N ALA A 51 -0.50 17.28 -32.16
CA ALA A 51 0.90 16.86 -32.10
C ALA A 51 1.69 17.85 -31.24
N GLY A 52 1.82 17.60 -29.93
CA GLY A 52 2.54 18.50 -29.00
C GLY A 52 1.94 18.57 -27.60
N GLY A 53 0.98 17.70 -27.26
CA GLY A 53 0.37 17.67 -25.94
C GLY A 53 1.37 17.48 -24.79
N PRO A 54 0.99 17.85 -23.55
CA PRO A 54 1.87 17.75 -22.38
C PRO A 54 2.46 16.34 -22.22
N LYS A 55 3.78 16.25 -21.98
CA LYS A 55 4.52 14.97 -21.83
C LYS A 55 3.93 14.03 -20.77
N LEU A 56 3.26 14.57 -19.76
CA LEU A 56 2.58 13.78 -18.72
C LEU A 56 1.40 12.96 -19.25
N LEU A 57 0.79 13.38 -20.38
CA LEU A 57 -0.31 12.65 -21.04
C LEU A 57 0.23 11.74 -22.15
N SER A 58 1.09 12.27 -23.02
CA SER A 58 1.57 11.56 -24.21
C SER A 58 2.76 10.65 -23.93
N GLY A 59 3.43 10.83 -22.80
CA GLY A 59 4.72 10.20 -22.51
C GLY A 59 5.89 10.92 -23.18
N THR A 60 7.08 10.39 -23.00
CA THR A 60 8.33 10.85 -23.66
C THR A 60 8.47 10.29 -25.09
N GLY A 61 7.59 9.37 -25.50
CA GLY A 61 7.73 8.58 -26.73
C GLY A 61 8.74 7.43 -26.61
N LYS A 62 9.37 7.28 -25.44
CA LYS A 62 10.28 6.20 -25.09
C LYS A 62 9.65 5.34 -24.00
N ASP A 63 10.16 4.12 -23.84
CA ASP A 63 9.70 3.15 -22.85
C ASP A 63 10.90 2.36 -22.32
N ASP A 64 12.04 3.06 -22.12
CA ASP A 64 13.31 2.44 -21.75
C ASP A 64 13.54 2.42 -20.25
N VAL A 65 13.14 3.47 -19.55
CA VAL A 65 13.38 3.65 -18.11
C VAL A 65 12.07 3.73 -17.35
N HIS A 66 11.86 2.80 -16.41
CA HIS A 66 10.66 2.70 -15.56
C HIS A 66 10.94 3.09 -14.12
N LEU A 67 10.16 4.02 -13.59
CA LEU A 67 10.10 4.31 -12.17
C LEU A 67 8.97 3.48 -11.52
N ILE A 68 9.32 2.67 -10.54
CA ILE A 68 8.35 1.89 -9.76
C ILE A 68 8.27 2.45 -8.34
N ILE A 69 7.11 2.99 -7.99
CA ILE A 69 6.81 3.44 -6.62
C ILE A 69 6.20 2.26 -5.87
N VAL A 70 6.80 1.87 -4.74
CA VAL A 70 6.33 0.74 -3.93
C VAL A 70 5.85 1.26 -2.58
N ALA A 71 4.53 1.38 -2.41
CA ALA A 71 3.91 1.86 -1.18
C ALA A 71 3.65 0.71 -0.20
N THR A 72 4.34 0.72 0.93
CA THR A 72 4.22 -0.28 2.00
C THR A 72 4.11 0.39 3.37
N ALA A 73 3.98 -0.41 4.42
CA ALA A 73 4.01 0.08 5.79
C ALA A 73 5.45 0.35 6.28
N ASP A 74 5.58 1.26 7.24
CA ASP A 74 6.84 1.43 8.00
C ASP A 74 7.03 0.34 9.06
N ARG A 75 5.94 -0.26 9.53
CA ARG A 75 5.94 -1.27 10.59
C ARG A 75 5.37 -2.59 10.10
N GLY A 76 5.82 -3.69 10.73
CA GLY A 76 5.26 -5.01 10.52
C GLY A 76 3.96 -5.26 11.27
N LEU A 77 3.66 -6.53 11.50
CA LEU A 77 2.48 -7.04 12.20
C LEU A 77 1.15 -6.74 11.47
N CYS A 78 1.19 -6.63 10.15
CA CYS A 78 0.07 -6.47 9.24
C CYS A 78 -0.12 -7.70 8.31
N GLY A 79 0.19 -8.89 8.81
CA GLY A 79 0.06 -10.13 8.03
C GLY A 79 0.91 -10.13 6.77
N GLY A 80 0.32 -10.54 5.65
CA GLY A 80 0.94 -10.59 4.33
C GLY A 80 0.96 -9.27 3.56
N PHE A 81 0.45 -8.18 4.12
CA PHE A 81 0.27 -6.90 3.43
C PHE A 81 1.52 -6.43 2.67
N ASN A 82 2.65 -6.24 3.39
CA ASN A 82 3.88 -5.76 2.77
C ASN A 82 4.45 -6.73 1.72
N SER A 83 4.43 -8.02 2.03
CA SER A 83 4.96 -9.06 1.13
C SER A 83 4.12 -9.22 -0.14
N SER A 84 2.82 -8.99 -0.08
CA SER A 84 1.96 -9.06 -1.27
C SER A 84 2.26 -7.90 -2.23
N ILE A 85 2.36 -6.67 -1.73
CA ILE A 85 2.70 -5.49 -2.54
C ILE A 85 4.08 -5.65 -3.17
N THR A 86 5.09 -6.02 -2.36
CA THR A 86 6.45 -6.21 -2.89
C THR A 86 6.55 -7.37 -3.87
N ARG A 87 5.69 -8.39 -3.78
CA ARG A 87 5.60 -9.47 -4.77
C ARG A 87 5.12 -8.93 -6.11
N GLY A 88 4.02 -8.15 -6.14
CA GLY A 88 3.52 -7.52 -7.36
C GLY A 88 4.58 -6.63 -8.02
N ALA A 89 5.28 -5.80 -7.22
CA ALA A 89 6.38 -4.99 -7.72
C ALA A 89 7.52 -5.84 -8.30
N ARG A 90 7.93 -6.93 -7.62
CA ARG A 90 8.97 -7.86 -8.13
C ARG A 90 8.61 -8.51 -9.45
N GLU A 91 7.37 -8.90 -9.64
CA GLU A 91 6.88 -9.48 -10.89
C GLU A 91 7.02 -8.48 -12.04
N MET A 92 6.66 -7.22 -11.82
CA MET A 92 6.84 -6.15 -12.79
C MET A 92 8.31 -5.86 -13.07
N ILE A 93 9.16 -5.75 -12.03
CA ILE A 93 10.60 -5.54 -12.16
C ILE A 93 11.23 -6.65 -13.02
N LYS A 94 10.92 -7.91 -12.73
CA LYS A 94 11.43 -9.05 -13.49
C LYS A 94 11.00 -8.98 -14.95
N LYS A 95 9.73 -8.65 -15.21
CA LYS A 95 9.19 -8.50 -16.58
C LYS A 95 9.96 -7.41 -17.34
N LEU A 96 10.12 -6.23 -16.76
CA LEU A 96 10.82 -5.10 -17.38
C LEU A 96 12.30 -5.41 -17.63
N THR A 97 12.99 -5.99 -16.64
CA THR A 97 14.39 -6.38 -16.78
C THR A 97 14.59 -7.46 -17.86
N SER A 98 13.65 -8.42 -17.98
CA SER A 98 13.71 -9.43 -19.05
C SER A 98 13.50 -8.84 -20.45
N GLN A 99 12.88 -7.66 -20.54
CA GLN A 99 12.71 -6.88 -21.77
C GLN A 99 13.90 -5.94 -22.05
N GLY A 100 14.94 -5.96 -21.22
CA GLY A 100 16.11 -5.09 -21.36
C GLY A 100 15.89 -3.65 -20.88
N LYS A 101 14.79 -3.37 -20.15
CA LYS A 101 14.46 -2.05 -19.67
C LYS A 101 15.17 -1.75 -18.33
N THR A 102 15.49 -0.49 -18.12
CA THR A 102 16.05 0.00 -16.87
C THR A 102 14.94 0.27 -15.85
N VAL A 103 15.15 -0.12 -14.59
CA VAL A 103 14.18 0.08 -13.51
C VAL A 103 14.81 0.91 -12.40
N LYS A 104 14.08 1.93 -11.94
CA LYS A 104 14.36 2.70 -10.72
C LYS A 104 13.23 2.46 -9.73
N ILE A 105 13.56 2.37 -8.43
CA ILE A 105 12.58 2.08 -7.39
C ILE A 105 12.56 3.19 -6.34
N LEU A 106 11.38 3.74 -6.10
CA LEU A 106 11.09 4.61 -4.96
C LEU A 106 10.28 3.82 -3.93
N CYS A 107 10.82 3.64 -2.74
CA CYS A 107 10.09 2.99 -1.65
C CYS A 107 9.38 4.04 -0.79
N ILE A 108 8.06 3.91 -0.65
CA ILE A 108 7.28 4.64 0.35
C ILE A 108 6.96 3.63 1.46
N GLY A 109 7.60 3.80 2.62
CA GLY A 109 7.55 2.88 3.75
C GLY A 109 8.76 1.97 3.85
N ARG A 110 9.27 1.85 5.07
CA ARG A 110 10.49 1.10 5.41
C ARG A 110 10.44 -0.37 5.00
N LYS A 111 9.26 -1.01 5.12
CA LYS A 111 9.14 -2.45 4.87
C LYS A 111 9.29 -2.82 3.40
N GLY A 112 8.93 -1.94 2.48
CA GLY A 112 9.21 -2.12 1.04
C GLY A 112 10.70 -2.20 0.77
N ARG A 113 11.45 -1.21 1.27
CA ARG A 113 12.91 -1.19 1.17
C ARG A 113 13.54 -2.44 1.78
N ASP A 114 13.18 -2.80 3.04
CA ASP A 114 13.76 -3.95 3.72
C ASP A 114 13.56 -5.27 2.94
N LEU A 115 12.38 -5.42 2.31
CA LEU A 115 12.04 -6.61 1.53
C LEU A 115 12.67 -6.63 0.13
N LEU A 116 12.88 -5.47 -0.50
CA LEU A 116 13.46 -5.38 -1.85
C LEU A 116 14.97 -5.28 -1.85
N ARG A 117 15.58 -4.75 -0.78
CA ARG A 117 17.01 -4.43 -0.70
C ARG A 117 17.93 -5.60 -1.03
N ARG A 118 17.56 -6.83 -0.66
CA ARG A 118 18.39 -8.01 -0.90
C ARG A 118 18.62 -8.28 -2.38
N ASP A 119 17.54 -8.14 -3.18
CA ASP A 119 17.55 -8.58 -4.57
C ASP A 119 17.67 -7.38 -5.55
N TYR A 120 17.28 -6.18 -5.10
CA TYR A 120 17.14 -4.96 -5.91
C TYR A 120 17.66 -3.71 -5.22
N GLY A 121 18.62 -3.85 -4.30
CA GLY A 121 19.16 -2.73 -3.51
C GLY A 121 19.71 -1.60 -4.36
N ASP A 122 20.41 -1.94 -5.44
CA ASP A 122 21.05 -0.98 -6.36
C ASP A 122 20.04 -0.21 -7.23
N LEU A 123 18.80 -0.71 -7.35
CA LEU A 123 17.73 -0.06 -8.08
C LEU A 123 16.93 0.92 -7.21
N ILE A 124 17.06 0.84 -5.86
CA ILE A 124 16.36 1.74 -4.93
C ILE A 124 17.16 3.04 -4.83
N PHE A 125 16.64 4.10 -5.42
CA PHE A 125 17.32 5.40 -5.38
C PHE A 125 16.91 6.23 -4.15
N ASP A 126 15.69 6.03 -3.61
CA ASP A 126 15.22 6.77 -2.43
C ASP A 126 14.19 5.96 -1.62
N THR A 127 14.03 6.34 -0.35
CA THR A 127 13.04 5.76 0.56
C THR A 127 12.42 6.82 1.44
N VAL A 128 11.11 7.03 1.29
CA VAL A 128 10.33 7.93 2.12
C VAL A 128 9.76 7.13 3.31
N GLU A 129 10.16 7.51 4.52
CA GLU A 129 9.70 6.88 5.76
C GLU A 129 8.72 7.80 6.51
N ASP A 130 7.86 7.21 7.32
CA ASP A 130 6.97 7.90 8.27
C ASP A 130 6.02 8.94 7.65
N ILE A 131 5.68 8.81 6.36
CA ILE A 131 4.81 9.76 5.63
C ILE A 131 3.43 9.90 6.29
N ALA A 132 2.92 8.81 6.88
CA ALA A 132 1.61 8.78 7.55
C ALA A 132 1.67 9.19 9.04
N LYS A 133 2.77 9.80 9.50
CA LYS A 133 2.91 10.26 10.89
C LYS A 133 2.95 11.79 10.99
N PRO A 134 2.20 12.39 11.92
CA PRO A 134 1.14 11.79 12.74
C PRO A 134 -0.06 11.36 11.93
N GLN A 135 -0.27 11.95 10.76
CA GLN A 135 -1.33 11.70 9.81
C GLN A 135 -0.81 11.95 8.38
N LEU A 136 -1.36 11.22 7.42
CA LEU A 136 -1.10 11.47 6.00
C LEU A 136 -1.77 12.78 5.61
N SER A 137 -0.99 13.75 5.12
CA SER A 137 -1.48 15.03 4.60
C SER A 137 -1.13 15.18 3.13
N PHE A 138 -1.91 15.99 2.42
CA PHE A 138 -1.67 16.27 1.00
C PHE A 138 -0.32 16.96 0.78
N ASP A 139 0.06 17.92 1.63
CA ASP A 139 1.31 18.67 1.49
C ASP A 139 2.57 17.80 1.46
N LYS A 140 2.57 16.70 2.27
CA LYS A 140 3.68 15.74 2.27
C LYS A 140 3.77 14.95 0.97
N VAL A 141 2.61 14.63 0.40
CA VAL A 141 2.54 13.89 -0.87
C VAL A 141 2.87 14.82 -2.03
N ASP A 142 2.45 16.06 -1.97
CA ASP A 142 2.75 17.09 -2.97
C ASP A 142 4.26 17.32 -3.09
N ALA A 143 4.99 17.37 -1.97
CA ALA A 143 6.45 17.47 -1.97
C ALA A 143 7.13 16.28 -2.68
N ILE A 144 6.64 15.04 -2.43
CA ILE A 144 7.16 13.84 -3.11
C ILE A 144 6.79 13.88 -4.59
N SER A 145 5.57 14.30 -4.90
CA SER A 145 5.09 14.40 -6.28
C SER A 145 5.91 15.39 -7.10
N THR A 146 6.24 16.54 -6.51
CA THR A 146 7.12 17.54 -7.13
C THR A 146 8.49 16.95 -7.42
N GLN A 147 9.11 16.26 -6.46
CA GLN A 147 10.40 15.60 -6.65
C GLN A 147 10.36 14.57 -7.81
N ILE A 148 9.28 13.79 -7.93
CA ILE A 148 9.13 12.81 -9.00
C ILE A 148 8.94 13.52 -10.35
N LEU A 149 8.17 14.61 -10.39
CA LEU A 149 7.96 15.40 -11.60
C LEU A 149 9.24 16.08 -12.09
N ASP A 150 10.06 16.61 -11.17
CA ASP A 150 11.39 17.18 -11.50
C ASP A 150 12.30 16.13 -12.15
N LEU A 151 12.28 14.87 -11.64
CA LEU A 151 13.02 13.75 -12.24
C LEU A 151 12.47 13.38 -13.64
N PHE A 152 11.16 13.46 -13.83
CA PHE A 152 10.54 13.22 -15.14
C PHE A 152 10.92 14.30 -16.16
N GLU A 153 10.88 15.56 -15.76
CA GLU A 153 11.30 16.69 -16.61
C GLU A 153 12.78 16.62 -16.98
N ALA A 154 13.63 16.15 -16.06
CA ALA A 154 15.04 15.90 -16.30
C ALA A 154 15.28 14.67 -17.23
N GLY A 155 14.24 13.91 -17.59
CA GLY A 155 14.36 12.74 -18.46
C GLY A 155 14.97 11.51 -17.78
N GLU A 156 14.92 11.44 -16.45
CA GLU A 156 15.46 10.33 -15.65
C GLU A 156 14.65 9.04 -15.75
N PHE A 157 13.41 9.12 -16.21
CA PHE A 157 12.53 7.97 -16.48
C PHE A 157 11.44 8.34 -17.50
N ASP A 158 10.84 7.32 -18.15
CA ASP A 158 9.80 7.46 -19.16
C ASP A 158 8.41 7.09 -18.62
N VAL A 159 8.35 6.05 -17.80
CA VAL A 159 7.09 5.48 -17.27
C VAL A 159 7.14 5.42 -15.75
N CYS A 160 6.05 5.83 -15.10
CA CYS A 160 5.90 5.72 -13.65
C CYS A 160 4.72 4.82 -13.30
N THR A 161 4.96 3.78 -12.47
CA THR A 161 3.93 2.87 -11.98
C THR A 161 3.98 2.78 -10.46
N MET A 162 2.84 2.94 -9.79
CA MET A 162 2.72 2.83 -8.33
C MET A 162 2.07 1.50 -7.95
N PHE A 163 2.73 0.74 -7.06
CA PHE A 163 2.18 -0.45 -6.41
C PHE A 163 1.71 -0.12 -5.00
N TYR A 164 0.45 -0.39 -4.74
CA TYR A 164 -0.19 -0.21 -3.43
C TYR A 164 -1.27 -1.26 -3.23
N ALA A 165 -1.90 -1.28 -2.06
CA ALA A 165 -3.05 -2.14 -1.79
C ALA A 165 -4.33 -1.29 -1.73
N GLU A 166 -5.24 -1.52 -2.67
CA GLU A 166 -6.57 -0.93 -2.68
C GLU A 166 -7.44 -1.56 -1.59
N PHE A 167 -8.15 -0.73 -0.85
CA PHE A 167 -9.02 -1.17 0.22
C PHE A 167 -10.42 -1.52 -0.28
N GLN A 168 -10.74 -2.79 -0.33
CA GLN A 168 -12.10 -3.27 -0.62
C GLN A 168 -12.87 -3.61 0.65
N SER A 169 -12.22 -4.30 1.58
CA SER A 169 -12.79 -4.65 2.89
C SER A 169 -11.68 -4.94 3.91
N VAL A 170 -12.06 -5.13 5.18
CA VAL A 170 -11.13 -5.52 6.25
C VAL A 170 -10.39 -6.82 5.93
N ILE A 171 -11.03 -7.73 5.19
CA ILE A 171 -10.47 -9.04 4.85
C ILE A 171 -9.78 -9.03 3.49
N THR A 172 -10.27 -8.19 2.56
CA THR A 172 -9.82 -8.16 1.17
C THR A 172 -9.09 -6.86 0.88
N GLN A 173 -7.80 -6.95 0.62
CA GLN A 173 -6.95 -5.88 0.10
C GLN A 173 -6.39 -6.35 -1.24
N VAL A 174 -6.59 -5.57 -2.29
CA VAL A 174 -6.16 -5.92 -3.65
C VAL A 174 -4.87 -5.18 -3.98
N VAL A 175 -3.82 -5.93 -4.32
CA VAL A 175 -2.58 -5.31 -4.80
C VAL A 175 -2.83 -4.77 -6.19
N THR A 176 -2.66 -3.46 -6.35
CA THR A 176 -2.91 -2.73 -7.58
C THR A 176 -1.61 -2.09 -8.05
N GLY A 177 -1.29 -2.30 -9.32
CA GLY A 177 -0.22 -1.59 -10.02
C GLY A 177 -0.86 -0.54 -10.94
N GLN A 178 -0.87 0.71 -10.52
CA GLN A 178 -1.45 1.82 -11.27
C GLN A 178 -0.36 2.59 -12.00
N GLN A 179 -0.48 2.71 -13.33
CA GLN A 179 0.39 3.59 -14.10
C GLN A 179 -0.02 5.05 -13.86
N LEU A 180 0.96 5.87 -13.52
CA LEU A 180 0.78 7.29 -13.23
C LEU A 180 1.28 8.20 -14.35
N ILE A 181 2.37 7.80 -15.01
CA ILE A 181 2.96 8.50 -16.17
C ILE A 181 3.34 7.44 -17.21
N PRO A 182 2.99 7.66 -18.51
CA PRO A 182 1.99 8.60 -18.97
C PRO A 182 0.63 8.33 -18.35
N PHE A 183 -0.18 9.38 -18.21
CA PHE A 183 -1.51 9.25 -17.65
C PHE A 183 -2.36 8.35 -18.56
N ALA A 184 -2.56 7.11 -18.15
CA ALA A 184 -3.50 6.23 -18.78
C ALA A 184 -4.89 6.69 -18.36
N SER A 185 -5.67 7.25 -19.29
CA SER A 185 -7.11 7.28 -19.10
C SER A 185 -7.53 5.81 -19.03
N GLU A 186 -7.72 5.28 -17.81
CA GLU A 186 -8.34 3.97 -17.64
C GLU A 186 -9.60 3.96 -18.51
N GLY A 187 -9.62 3.04 -19.46
CA GLY A 187 -10.67 2.93 -20.45
C GLY A 187 -12.00 2.46 -19.85
N GLU A 188 -12.60 3.30 -19.05
CA GLU A 188 -14.00 3.49 -19.18
C GLU A 188 -14.16 4.30 -20.49
N GLU A 189 -14.39 3.60 -21.59
CA GLU A 189 -15.34 4.04 -22.58
C GLU A 189 -16.63 4.30 -21.82
N THR A 190 -16.63 5.33 -20.99
CA THR A 190 -17.86 5.95 -20.53
C THR A 190 -18.49 6.42 -21.82
N GLU A 191 -19.56 5.74 -22.20
CA GLU A 191 -20.63 6.19 -23.11
C GLU A 191 -21.21 7.55 -22.71
N ALA A 192 -20.41 8.42 -22.19
CA ALA A 192 -20.68 9.80 -21.88
C ALA A 192 -19.52 10.68 -22.35
N ALA A 193 -19.12 10.53 -23.61
CA ALA A 193 -18.87 11.71 -24.40
C ALA A 193 -20.25 12.41 -24.48
N SER A 194 -20.68 12.97 -23.34
CA SER A 194 -21.76 13.94 -23.38
C SER A 194 -21.27 15.04 -24.32
N ASP A 195 -22.08 15.37 -25.31
CA ASP A 195 -21.97 16.50 -26.23
C ASP A 195 -21.89 17.87 -25.52
N GLN A 196 -21.37 17.92 -24.31
CA GLN A 196 -21.09 19.13 -23.57
C GLN A 196 -19.76 19.67 -24.06
N VAL A 197 -19.86 20.56 -25.03
CA VAL A 197 -18.76 21.43 -25.43
C VAL A 197 -18.52 22.39 -24.26
N TYR A 198 -17.45 22.16 -23.50
CA TYR A 198 -17.00 23.09 -22.48
C TYR A 198 -16.26 24.23 -23.16
N ASP A 199 -16.65 25.45 -22.87
CA ASP A 199 -15.90 26.64 -23.22
C ASP A 199 -14.81 26.81 -22.16
N TYR A 200 -13.54 26.76 -22.56
CA TYR A 200 -12.41 26.83 -21.64
C TYR A 200 -11.81 28.23 -21.59
N GLU A 201 -11.73 28.80 -20.41
CA GLU A 201 -11.05 30.07 -20.14
C GLU A 201 -10.11 29.87 -18.93
N PRO A 202 -8.79 30.01 -19.06
CA PRO A 202 -7.94 30.29 -20.23
C PRO A 202 -7.82 29.11 -21.23
N GLU A 203 -6.87 29.19 -22.18
CA GLU A 203 -6.68 28.16 -23.19
C GLU A 203 -6.44 26.77 -22.62
N GLN A 204 -6.95 25.74 -23.31
CA GLN A 204 -6.95 24.33 -22.86
C GLN A 204 -5.55 23.82 -22.47
N GLU A 205 -4.49 24.24 -23.18
CA GLU A 205 -3.11 23.83 -22.90
C GLU A 205 -2.61 24.39 -21.58
N GLU A 206 -2.97 25.63 -21.24
CA GLU A 206 -2.59 26.28 -19.99
C GLU A 206 -3.28 25.64 -18.78
N ILE A 207 -4.55 25.28 -18.94
CA ILE A 207 -5.32 24.52 -17.94
C ILE A 207 -4.68 23.15 -17.69
N LEU A 208 -4.32 22.43 -18.77
CA LEU A 208 -3.67 21.12 -18.67
C LEU A 208 -2.30 21.21 -17.99
N ALA A 209 -1.50 22.22 -18.31
CA ALA A 209 -0.20 22.42 -17.69
C ALA A 209 -0.28 22.59 -16.16
N GLN A 210 -1.34 23.20 -15.65
CA GLN A 210 -1.56 23.38 -14.21
C GLN A 210 -2.23 22.16 -13.55
N LEU A 211 -3.18 21.52 -14.24
CA LEU A 211 -3.97 20.43 -13.66
C LEU A 211 -3.23 19.09 -13.64
N LEU A 212 -2.36 18.81 -14.63
CA LEU A 212 -1.69 17.52 -14.71
C LEU A 212 -0.74 17.24 -13.53
N PRO A 213 0.14 18.17 -13.12
CA PRO A 213 0.96 17.99 -11.93
C PRO A 213 0.13 17.77 -10.68
N ARG A 214 -0.95 18.56 -10.53
CA ARG A 214 -1.86 18.42 -9.39
C ARG A 214 -2.61 17.08 -9.39
N ASN A 215 -3.04 16.61 -10.57
CA ASN A 215 -3.66 15.29 -10.67
C ASN A 215 -2.68 14.18 -10.31
N PHE A 216 -1.42 14.27 -10.73
CA PHE A 216 -0.39 13.31 -10.35
C PHE A 216 -0.25 13.20 -8.82
N ALA A 217 -0.18 14.34 -8.12
CA ALA A 217 -0.16 14.37 -6.66
C ALA A 217 -1.44 13.76 -6.04
N VAL A 218 -2.61 14.07 -6.61
CA VAL A 218 -3.91 13.52 -6.16
C VAL A 218 -3.98 12.00 -6.33
N GLN A 219 -3.47 11.45 -7.44
CA GLN A 219 -3.45 10.00 -7.67
C GLN A 219 -2.53 9.28 -6.67
N ILE A 220 -1.34 9.82 -6.40
CA ILE A 220 -0.46 9.30 -5.35
C ILE A 220 -1.13 9.39 -3.99
N TYR A 221 -1.75 10.52 -3.67
CA TYR A 221 -2.44 10.72 -2.39
C TYR A 221 -3.58 9.72 -2.21
N LYS A 222 -4.43 9.52 -3.23
CA LYS A 222 -5.49 8.51 -3.25
C LYS A 222 -4.90 7.11 -2.99
N GLY A 223 -3.88 6.71 -3.74
CA GLY A 223 -3.23 5.41 -3.57
C GLY A 223 -2.66 5.21 -2.16
N LEU A 224 -2.06 6.24 -1.57
CA LEU A 224 -1.53 6.19 -0.20
C LEU A 224 -2.63 6.15 0.87
N LEU A 225 -3.78 6.81 0.66
CA LEU A 225 -4.94 6.71 1.55
C LEU A 225 -5.54 5.30 1.55
N GLU A 226 -5.76 4.73 0.35
CA GLU A 226 -6.23 3.34 0.19
C GLU A 226 -5.23 2.35 0.84
N ASN A 227 -3.94 2.56 0.60
CA ASN A 227 -2.87 1.75 1.18
C ASN A 227 -2.84 1.82 2.71
N ASN A 228 -3.05 3.00 3.30
CA ASN A 228 -3.12 3.18 4.75
C ASN A 228 -4.36 2.46 5.35
N ALA A 229 -5.52 2.56 4.72
CA ALA A 229 -6.72 1.83 5.14
C ALA A 229 -6.50 0.31 5.06
N SER A 230 -5.92 -0.17 3.97
CA SER A 230 -5.55 -1.57 3.75
C SER A 230 -4.55 -2.08 4.80
N GLU A 231 -3.55 -1.28 5.15
CA GLU A 231 -2.57 -1.59 6.21
C GLU A 231 -3.25 -1.80 7.56
N GLN A 232 -4.15 -0.88 7.95
CA GLN A 232 -4.85 -0.98 9.24
C GLN A 232 -5.85 -2.14 9.25
N GLY A 233 -6.54 -2.42 8.14
CA GLY A 233 -7.41 -3.59 7.98
C GLY A 233 -6.63 -4.90 8.12
N ALA A 234 -5.53 -5.05 7.39
CA ALA A 234 -4.64 -6.20 7.47
C ALA A 234 -4.05 -6.38 8.87
N ARG A 235 -3.66 -5.29 9.53
CA ARG A 235 -3.15 -5.32 10.91
C ARG A 235 -4.23 -5.77 11.89
N MET A 236 -5.45 -5.27 11.76
CA MET A 236 -6.58 -5.66 12.61
C MET A 236 -6.86 -7.16 12.49
N SER A 237 -6.92 -7.69 11.26
CA SER A 237 -7.14 -9.11 10.98
C SER A 237 -5.99 -9.99 11.51
N ALA A 238 -4.73 -9.57 11.30
CA ALA A 238 -3.57 -10.29 11.80
C ALA A 238 -3.53 -10.34 13.34
N MET A 239 -3.87 -9.25 14.01
CA MET A 239 -3.92 -9.19 15.48
C MET A 239 -5.09 -9.99 16.04
N ASP A 240 -6.25 -10.03 15.37
CA ASP A 240 -7.36 -10.88 15.74
C ASP A 240 -6.97 -12.37 15.66
N SER A 241 -6.35 -12.79 14.59
CA SER A 241 -5.86 -14.16 14.43
C SER A 241 -4.80 -14.51 15.48
N ALA A 242 -3.85 -13.60 15.75
CA ALA A 242 -2.84 -13.78 16.78
C ALA A 242 -3.46 -13.91 18.19
N THR A 243 -4.51 -13.15 18.48
CA THR A 243 -5.22 -13.19 19.76
C THR A 243 -5.96 -14.52 19.95
N ARG A 244 -6.62 -15.02 18.91
CA ARG A 244 -7.27 -16.34 18.93
C ARG A 244 -6.25 -17.46 19.11
N ASN A 245 -5.20 -17.47 18.32
CA ASN A 245 -4.13 -18.47 18.40
C ASN A 245 -3.46 -18.48 19.80
N ALA A 246 -3.25 -17.30 20.41
CA ALA A 246 -2.73 -17.21 21.76
C ALA A 246 -3.70 -17.81 22.79
N GLY A 247 -5.00 -17.59 22.63
CA GLY A 247 -6.04 -18.19 23.47
C GLY A 247 -6.06 -19.71 23.40
N ASP A 248 -5.98 -20.27 22.20
CA ASP A 248 -5.95 -21.73 21.99
C ASP A 248 -4.68 -22.36 22.57
N MET A 249 -3.54 -21.70 22.40
CA MET A 249 -2.28 -22.13 23.01
C MET A 249 -2.35 -22.11 24.55
N ILE A 250 -2.97 -21.08 25.15
CA ILE A 250 -3.19 -21.03 26.61
C ILE A 250 -4.02 -22.21 27.09
N LYS A 251 -5.13 -22.52 26.40
CA LYS A 251 -5.98 -23.67 26.73
C LYS A 251 -5.17 -24.98 26.68
N ARG A 252 -4.44 -25.22 25.59
CA ARG A 252 -3.60 -26.39 25.41
C ARG A 252 -2.53 -26.51 26.51
N LEU A 253 -1.81 -25.44 26.78
CA LEU A 253 -0.78 -25.43 27.83
C LEU A 253 -1.38 -25.66 29.22
N SER A 254 -2.58 -25.14 29.51
CA SER A 254 -3.27 -25.37 30.77
C SER A 254 -3.67 -26.85 30.94
N GLN A 255 -4.11 -27.50 29.87
CA GLN A 255 -4.41 -28.94 29.89
C GLN A 255 -3.16 -29.79 30.16
N VAL A 256 -2.05 -29.48 29.45
CA VAL A 256 -0.77 -30.18 29.66
C VAL A 256 -0.29 -29.97 31.09
N TYR A 257 -0.31 -28.74 31.59
CA TYR A 257 0.09 -28.41 32.96
C TYR A 257 -0.74 -29.21 34.00
N ASN A 258 -2.06 -29.21 33.89
CA ASN A 258 -2.94 -29.92 34.80
C ASN A 258 -2.66 -31.44 34.78
N ARG A 259 -2.47 -32.03 33.61
CA ARG A 259 -2.12 -33.45 33.44
C ARG A 259 -0.78 -33.77 34.10
N THR A 260 0.23 -32.97 33.83
CA THR A 260 1.57 -33.16 34.42
C THR A 260 1.54 -33.00 35.95
N ARG A 261 0.82 -31.99 36.43
CA ARG A 261 0.63 -31.78 37.87
C ARG A 261 -0.05 -32.98 38.56
N GLN A 262 -1.14 -33.50 37.94
CA GLN A 262 -1.82 -34.68 38.47
C GLN A 262 -0.89 -35.91 38.49
N ALA A 263 -0.13 -36.12 37.44
CA ALA A 263 0.85 -37.22 37.37
C ALA A 263 1.92 -37.07 38.48
N ALA A 264 2.46 -35.86 38.67
CA ALA A 264 3.45 -35.61 39.70
C ALA A 264 2.89 -35.89 41.12
N VAL A 265 1.69 -35.37 41.42
CA VAL A 265 1.01 -35.61 42.73
C VAL A 265 0.74 -37.11 42.90
N THR A 266 0.33 -37.81 41.87
CA THR A 266 0.08 -39.28 41.96
C THR A 266 1.37 -40.04 42.25
N ASN A 267 2.49 -39.67 41.60
CA ASN A 267 3.80 -40.30 41.84
C ASN A 267 4.27 -40.03 43.29
N GLU A 268 4.15 -38.80 43.81
CA GLU A 268 4.49 -38.47 45.17
C GLU A 268 3.64 -39.29 46.18
N LEU A 269 2.35 -39.46 45.92
CA LEU A 269 1.49 -40.32 46.76
C LEU A 269 1.91 -41.79 46.75
N ILE A 270 2.28 -42.34 45.54
CA ILE A 270 2.76 -43.71 45.43
C ILE A 270 4.08 -43.88 46.21
N GLU A 271 4.99 -42.95 46.14
CA GLU A 271 6.27 -42.98 46.88
C GLU A 271 6.02 -42.98 48.39
N ILE A 272 5.11 -42.13 48.90
CA ILE A 272 4.75 -42.10 50.33
C ILE A 272 4.15 -43.42 50.78
N ILE A 273 3.23 -43.99 50.00
CA ILE A 273 2.57 -45.26 50.36
C ILE A 273 3.62 -46.39 50.33
N SER A 274 4.46 -46.47 49.31
CA SER A 274 5.49 -47.51 49.20
C SER A 274 6.52 -47.40 50.32
N ALA A 275 6.91 -46.18 50.76
CA ALA A 275 7.81 -45.97 51.90
C ALA A 275 7.14 -46.44 53.21
N LYS A 276 5.82 -46.27 53.38
CA LYS A 276 5.11 -46.71 54.54
C LYS A 276 4.96 -48.26 54.62
N GLU A 277 4.78 -48.91 53.48
CA GLU A 277 4.71 -50.37 53.39
C GLU A 277 6.05 -51.06 53.61
N ALA A 278 7.16 -50.35 53.36
CA ALA A 278 8.52 -50.86 53.56
C ALA A 278 9.02 -50.70 55.02
N MET A 279 8.30 -50.02 55.89
CA MET A 279 8.56 -49.89 57.33
C MET A 279 7.77 -50.93 58.11
#